data_051bf855476a262be55497c810ee8a51
#
_entry.id   051bf855476a262be55497c810ee8a51
#
_cell.length_a   1.000
_cell.length_b   1.000
_cell.length_c   1.000
_cell.angle_alpha   90.00
_cell.angle_beta   90.00
_cell.angle_gamma   90.00
#
_symmetry.space_group_name_H-M   'P 1'
#
loop_
_entity.id
_entity.type
_entity.pdbx_description
1 polymer ?
#
loop_
_entity_poly.entity_id
_entity_poly.type
_entity_poly.pdbx_seq_one_letter_code
_entity_poly.pdbx_strand_id
1 'polypeptide(L)'
;MEHLLAGLNSAQREAVTATEGYVRVIAGAGSGKTRALSHRFAYLVNELGILPGNILCVTFTNKSANEMRQRIHALTGDNDTGYINTFHGFCVSVLQEDSHAVQYPKSFLVLDNSDIDAMLGIIYEERGLTLRDMTYSAARDMIEIRKLFKEPEYYKDMITMSLDTLREKYERADTAGDIIFYGYLYQEKKCFGLDYNDLIKFSLYIFEQHEDIRLKWQQRLEYIMIDEFQDIDALQYELMEVLCGYHGNLFIVGDPDQTIYTWRGANVKYLLDFDKVFLNVQTIMM
;
A
#
# COMPACT_ATOMS: atom_id res chain seq x y z
N MET A 1 29.62 -5.63 12.52
CA MET A 1 29.00 -6.92 12.16
C MET A 1 28.54 -7.71 13.38
N GLU A 2 29.42 -8.08 14.27
CA GLU A 2 29.07 -8.85 15.47
C GLU A 2 27.97 -8.22 16.33
N HIS A 3 27.92 -6.89 16.41
CA HIS A 3 26.94 -6.16 17.23
C HIS A 3 25.50 -6.36 16.76
N LEU A 4 25.22 -6.29 15.43
CA LEU A 4 23.87 -6.46 14.88
C LEU A 4 23.36 -7.89 14.95
N LEU A 5 24.27 -8.87 14.91
CA LEU A 5 23.94 -10.28 14.93
C LEU A 5 23.94 -10.88 16.33
N ALA A 6 24.53 -10.16 17.31
CA ALA A 6 24.57 -10.61 18.69
C ALA A 6 23.18 -10.73 19.29
N GLY A 7 22.91 -11.83 19.98
CA GLY A 7 21.61 -12.08 20.61
C GLY A 7 20.48 -12.51 19.66
N LEU A 8 20.76 -12.67 18.38
CA LEU A 8 19.84 -13.27 17.42
C LEU A 8 19.99 -14.79 17.41
N ASN A 9 18.88 -15.52 17.31
CA ASN A 9 18.93 -16.95 17.09
C ASN A 9 19.34 -17.28 15.64
N SER A 10 19.53 -18.55 15.34
CA SER A 10 19.99 -19.02 14.02
C SER A 10 19.06 -18.57 12.88
N ALA A 11 17.75 -18.73 13.06
CA ALA A 11 16.76 -18.35 12.05
C ALA A 11 16.72 -16.83 11.84
N GLN A 12 16.80 -16.05 12.92
CA GLN A 12 16.86 -14.58 12.82
C GLN A 12 18.13 -14.12 12.10
N ARG A 13 19.28 -14.72 12.41
CA ARG A 13 20.55 -14.42 11.72
C ARG A 13 20.45 -14.70 10.22
N GLU A 14 19.88 -15.83 9.85
CA GLU A 14 19.65 -16.17 8.45
C GLU A 14 18.74 -15.15 7.77
N ALA A 15 17.63 -14.77 8.41
CA ALA A 15 16.71 -13.76 7.90
C ALA A 15 17.38 -12.38 7.75
N VAL A 16 18.30 -12.01 8.60
CA VAL A 16 19.04 -10.74 8.52
C VAL A 16 20.08 -10.76 7.42
N THR A 17 20.80 -11.86 7.24
CA THR A 17 21.97 -11.95 6.34
C THR A 17 21.65 -12.44 4.93
N ALA A 18 20.50 -13.09 4.71
CA ALA A 18 20.02 -13.50 3.38
C ALA A 18 19.45 -12.29 2.63
N THR A 19 20.31 -11.42 2.13
CA THR A 19 19.91 -10.11 1.62
C THR A 19 19.45 -10.14 0.18
N GLU A 20 19.96 -11.04 -0.65
CA GLU A 20 19.73 -11.03 -2.10
C GLU A 20 18.67 -12.04 -2.53
N GLY A 21 17.89 -11.65 -3.56
CA GLY A 21 16.89 -12.51 -4.16
C GLY A 21 15.58 -12.55 -3.38
N TYR A 22 14.82 -13.60 -3.60
CA TYR A 22 13.49 -13.79 -2.99
C TYR A 22 13.64 -14.63 -1.72
N VAL A 23 13.22 -14.05 -0.59
CA VAL A 23 13.29 -14.69 0.73
C VAL A 23 11.90 -14.68 1.35
N ARG A 24 11.44 -15.87 1.76
CA ARG A 24 10.17 -16.03 2.48
C ARG A 24 10.46 -16.52 3.89
N VAL A 25 9.95 -15.81 4.87
CA VAL A 25 10.01 -16.21 6.28
C VAL A 25 8.63 -16.61 6.76
N ILE A 26 8.49 -17.84 7.23
CA ILE A 26 7.29 -18.32 7.91
C ILE A 26 7.58 -18.20 9.41
N ALA A 27 6.82 -17.32 10.08
CA ALA A 27 7.09 -16.94 11.46
C ALA A 27 5.82 -17.05 12.29
N GLY A 28 5.88 -17.85 13.36
CA GLY A 28 4.78 -17.95 14.31
C GLY A 28 4.72 -16.77 15.29
N ALA A 29 3.67 -16.74 16.11
CA ALA A 29 3.52 -15.75 17.17
C ALA A 29 4.71 -15.83 18.14
N GLY A 30 5.25 -14.66 18.52
CA GLY A 30 6.38 -14.60 19.45
C GLY A 30 7.71 -15.06 18.90
N SER A 31 7.84 -15.24 17.58
CA SER A 31 9.07 -15.73 16.94
C SER A 31 10.18 -14.68 16.84
N GLY A 32 9.91 -13.40 17.16
CA GLY A 32 10.87 -12.32 17.03
C GLY A 32 11.02 -11.78 15.60
N LYS A 33 9.97 -11.88 14.79
CA LYS A 33 9.97 -11.41 13.40
C LYS A 33 10.23 -9.91 13.27
N THR A 34 9.68 -9.08 14.16
CA THR A 34 9.90 -7.63 14.15
C THR A 34 11.37 -7.29 14.42
N ARG A 35 12.00 -8.05 15.31
CA ARG A 35 13.43 -7.91 15.58
C ARG A 35 14.26 -8.28 14.36
N ALA A 36 13.92 -9.37 13.69
CA ALA A 36 14.59 -9.79 12.47
C ALA A 36 14.47 -8.73 11.37
N LEU A 37 13.29 -8.15 11.16
CA LEU A 37 13.07 -7.08 10.17
C LEU A 37 13.89 -5.83 10.46
N SER A 38 13.85 -5.32 11.67
CA SER A 38 14.61 -4.12 12.03
C SER A 38 16.13 -4.33 11.94
N HIS A 39 16.61 -5.49 12.36
CA HIS A 39 18.03 -5.84 12.24
C HIS A 39 18.45 -6.05 10.78
N ARG A 40 17.60 -6.63 9.96
CA ARG A 40 17.86 -6.76 8.52
C ARG A 40 18.00 -5.38 7.86
N PHE A 41 17.11 -4.45 8.17
CA PHE A 41 17.21 -3.09 7.67
C PHE A 41 18.54 -2.44 8.08
N ALA A 42 18.87 -2.52 9.37
CA ALA A 42 20.12 -1.98 9.88
C ALA A 42 21.36 -2.67 9.26
N TYR A 43 21.29 -3.96 9.01
CA TYR A 43 22.35 -4.72 8.33
C TYR A 43 22.58 -4.23 6.90
N LEU A 44 21.50 -4.01 6.14
CA LEU A 44 21.58 -3.44 4.79
C LEU A 44 22.28 -2.08 4.79
N VAL A 45 21.95 -1.22 5.75
CA VAL A 45 22.50 0.14 5.86
C VAL A 45 23.95 0.09 6.36
N ASN A 46 24.19 -0.56 7.49
CA ASN A 46 25.47 -0.48 8.17
C ASN A 46 26.55 -1.40 7.57
N GLU A 47 26.17 -2.59 7.13
CA GLU A 47 27.13 -3.58 6.61
C GLU A 47 27.25 -3.56 5.09
N LEU A 48 26.14 -3.39 4.36
CA LEU A 48 26.16 -3.35 2.91
C LEU A 48 26.26 -1.93 2.34
N GLY A 49 26.15 -0.90 3.18
CA GLY A 49 26.22 0.49 2.74
C GLY A 49 25.06 0.95 1.87
N ILE A 50 23.92 0.31 1.98
CA ILE A 50 22.73 0.70 1.23
C ILE A 50 22.14 1.98 1.83
N LEU A 51 21.83 2.95 1.00
CA LEU A 51 21.17 4.17 1.46
C LEU A 51 19.76 3.84 1.96
N PRO A 52 19.34 4.37 3.12
CA PRO A 52 17.98 4.12 3.64
C PRO A 52 16.88 4.43 2.63
N GLY A 53 17.03 5.49 1.83
CA GLY A 53 16.08 5.86 0.78
C GLY A 53 15.92 4.84 -0.35
N ASN A 54 16.77 3.81 -0.39
CA ASN A 54 16.70 2.73 -1.38
C ASN A 54 16.08 1.44 -0.79
N ILE A 55 15.52 1.53 0.40
CA ILE A 55 14.87 0.41 1.10
C ILE A 55 13.40 0.75 1.36
N LEU A 56 12.52 -0.18 0.99
CA LEU A 56 11.10 -0.15 1.33
C LEU A 56 10.81 -1.23 2.37
N CYS A 57 10.20 -0.84 3.49
CA CYS A 57 9.69 -1.77 4.49
C CYS A 57 8.20 -1.49 4.69
N VAL A 58 7.36 -2.45 4.32
CA VAL A 58 5.90 -2.32 4.41
C VAL A 58 5.38 -3.04 5.65
N THR A 59 4.57 -2.33 6.42
CA THR A 59 3.79 -2.86 7.53
C THR A 59 2.30 -2.57 7.28
N PHE A 60 1.40 -3.19 8.05
CA PHE A 60 -0.04 -3.06 7.78
C PHE A 60 -0.76 -1.99 8.60
N THR A 61 -0.10 -1.40 9.59
CA THR A 61 -0.68 -0.33 10.40
C THR A 61 0.31 0.82 10.58
N ASN A 62 -0.21 2.02 10.74
CA ASN A 62 0.61 3.20 11.03
C ASN A 62 1.38 3.04 12.35
N LYS A 63 0.76 2.39 13.34
CA LYS A 63 1.40 2.09 14.62
C LYS A 63 2.63 1.20 14.42
N SER A 64 2.49 0.10 13.67
CA SER A 64 3.60 -0.81 13.36
C SER A 64 4.71 -0.11 12.57
N ALA A 65 4.35 0.76 11.62
CA ALA A 65 5.33 1.55 10.87
C ALA A 65 6.12 2.49 11.78
N ASN A 66 5.45 3.18 12.72
CA ASN A 66 6.11 4.06 13.67
C ASN A 66 7.03 3.29 14.62
N GLU A 67 6.59 2.16 15.13
CA GLU A 67 7.42 1.28 15.97
C GLU A 67 8.66 0.79 15.23
N MET A 68 8.50 0.41 13.96
CA MET A 68 9.62 -0.03 13.11
C MET A 68 10.62 1.10 12.88
N ARG A 69 10.17 2.32 12.59
CA ARG A 69 11.05 3.49 12.45
C ARG A 69 11.87 3.74 13.71
N GLN A 70 11.24 3.66 14.88
CA GLN A 70 11.91 3.86 16.16
C GLN A 70 12.98 2.79 16.40
N ARG A 71 12.68 1.52 16.11
CA ARG A 71 13.64 0.41 16.25
C ARG A 71 14.83 0.56 15.30
N ILE A 72 14.58 0.94 14.06
CA ILE A 72 15.63 1.13 13.07
C ILE A 72 16.48 2.33 13.42
N HIS A 73 15.89 3.44 13.85
CA HIS A 73 16.63 4.61 14.32
C HIS A 73 17.56 4.25 15.50
N ALA A 74 17.07 3.46 16.45
CA ALA A 74 17.88 3.01 17.58
C ALA A 74 19.07 2.14 17.15
N LEU A 75 18.94 1.36 16.06
CA LEU A 75 20.00 0.49 15.56
C LEU A 75 20.99 1.21 14.65
N THR A 76 20.54 2.14 13.82
CA THR A 76 21.37 2.84 12.83
C THR A 76 21.93 4.16 13.35
N GLY A 77 21.27 4.80 14.30
CA GLY A 77 21.59 6.15 14.76
C GLY A 77 21.24 7.23 13.74
N ASP A 78 20.59 6.89 12.63
CA ASP A 78 20.21 7.79 11.56
C ASP A 78 18.72 8.17 11.67
N ASN A 79 18.38 9.43 11.40
CA ASN A 79 17.01 9.89 11.32
C ASN A 79 16.33 9.48 10.00
N ASP A 80 17.10 9.22 8.95
CA ASP A 80 16.58 8.68 7.71
C ASP A 80 16.32 7.19 7.86
N THR A 81 15.06 6.81 7.87
CA THR A 81 14.60 5.43 7.97
C THR A 81 14.04 4.89 6.65
N GLY A 82 14.29 5.58 5.54
CA GLY A 82 13.84 5.17 4.22
C GLY A 82 12.32 5.21 4.08
N TYR A 83 11.80 4.28 3.29
CA TYR A 83 10.36 4.12 3.09
C TYR A 83 9.82 3.05 4.03
N ILE A 84 9.56 3.43 5.26
CA ILE A 84 8.88 2.57 6.24
C ILE A 84 7.45 3.06 6.35
N ASN A 85 6.52 2.35 5.73
CA ASN A 85 5.14 2.78 5.60
C ASN A 85 4.18 1.58 5.52
N THR A 86 2.88 1.87 5.61
CA THR A 86 1.86 1.00 5.05
C THR A 86 1.91 1.07 3.52
N PHE A 87 1.22 0.18 2.82
CA PHE A 87 1.10 0.29 1.36
C PHE A 87 0.52 1.64 0.94
N HIS A 88 -0.52 2.09 1.62
CA HIS A 88 -1.15 3.38 1.31
C HIS A 88 -0.21 4.55 1.58
N GLY A 89 0.52 4.52 2.69
CA GLY A 89 1.52 5.55 3.00
C GLY A 89 2.65 5.61 1.97
N PHE A 90 3.08 4.47 1.47
CA PHE A 90 4.04 4.42 0.36
C PHE A 90 3.46 5.01 -0.92
N CYS A 91 2.21 4.69 -1.26
CA CYS A 91 1.54 5.29 -2.42
C CYS A 91 1.40 6.80 -2.31
N VAL A 92 1.18 7.32 -1.11
CA VAL A 92 1.21 8.78 -0.88
C VAL A 92 2.58 9.36 -1.28
N SER A 93 3.67 8.70 -0.91
CA SER A 93 5.02 9.13 -1.30
C SER A 93 5.22 9.13 -2.82
N VAL A 94 4.73 8.09 -3.51
CA VAL A 94 4.75 8.02 -4.98
C VAL A 94 3.99 9.19 -5.59
N LEU A 95 2.79 9.44 -5.14
CA LEU A 95 1.93 10.49 -5.68
C LEU A 95 2.44 11.89 -5.35
N GLN A 96 3.03 12.10 -4.17
CA GLN A 96 3.66 13.38 -3.84
C GLN A 96 4.81 13.73 -4.78
N GLU A 97 5.53 12.74 -5.29
CA GLU A 97 6.59 12.95 -6.26
C GLU A 97 6.06 13.04 -7.70
N ASP A 98 5.12 12.20 -8.09
CA ASP A 98 4.74 11.95 -9.48
C ASP A 98 3.26 12.21 -9.81
N SER A 99 2.52 12.93 -8.97
CA SER A 99 1.09 13.25 -9.20
C SER A 99 0.81 13.99 -10.50
N HIS A 100 1.83 14.71 -11.03
CA HIS A 100 1.72 15.41 -12.30
C HIS A 100 1.36 14.45 -13.46
N ALA A 101 1.72 13.19 -13.37
CA ALA A 101 1.41 12.19 -14.39
C ALA A 101 -0.10 11.91 -14.51
N VAL A 102 -0.87 12.21 -13.49
CA VAL A 102 -2.34 12.11 -13.47
C VAL A 102 -3.02 13.47 -13.32
N GLN A 103 -2.27 14.56 -13.52
CA GLN A 103 -2.76 15.94 -13.45
C GLN A 103 -3.33 16.32 -12.06
N TYR A 104 -2.78 15.71 -11.01
CA TYR A 104 -3.09 16.08 -9.62
C TYR A 104 -1.97 16.93 -9.04
N PRO A 105 -2.28 17.88 -8.15
CA PRO A 105 -1.25 18.66 -7.44
C PRO A 105 -0.54 17.78 -6.43
N LYS A 106 0.69 18.15 -6.07
CA LYS A 106 1.44 17.47 -4.99
C LYS A 106 0.73 17.61 -3.63
N SER A 107 -0.08 18.64 -3.49
CA SER A 107 -0.88 18.91 -2.29
C SER A 107 -2.26 18.26 -2.31
N PHE A 108 -2.44 17.18 -3.07
CA PHE A 108 -3.69 16.43 -3.07
C PHE A 108 -4.10 16.02 -1.64
N LEU A 109 -5.40 15.83 -1.44
CA LEU A 109 -5.94 15.46 -0.12
C LEU A 109 -6.07 13.94 0.00
N VAL A 110 -5.66 13.39 1.13
CA VAL A 110 -5.98 12.01 1.50
C VAL A 110 -7.25 12.03 2.35
N LEU A 111 -8.29 11.39 1.85
CA LEU A 111 -9.64 11.47 2.44
C LEU A 111 -9.83 10.42 3.54
N ASP A 112 -10.23 10.87 4.72
CA ASP A 112 -10.71 10.01 5.79
C ASP A 112 -12.25 9.90 5.77
N ASN A 113 -12.83 9.13 6.68
CA ASN A 113 -14.28 8.96 6.76
C ASN A 113 -15.02 10.28 7.01
N SER A 114 -14.43 11.17 7.78
CA SER A 114 -15.02 12.49 8.05
C SER A 114 -15.10 13.35 6.79
N ASP A 115 -14.04 13.32 5.97
CA ASP A 115 -14.01 14.01 4.68
C ASP A 115 -15.05 13.43 3.71
N ILE A 116 -15.15 12.11 3.66
CA ILE A 116 -16.14 11.42 2.81
C ILE A 116 -17.56 11.79 3.26
N ASP A 117 -17.85 11.81 4.54
CA ASP A 117 -19.15 12.19 5.07
C ASP A 117 -19.51 13.63 4.73
N ALA A 118 -18.54 14.54 4.74
CA ALA A 118 -18.75 15.93 4.31
C ALA A 118 -19.14 15.99 2.82
N MET A 119 -18.50 15.21 1.98
CA MET A 119 -18.85 15.10 0.56
C MET A 119 -20.24 14.50 0.36
N LEU A 120 -20.59 13.46 1.12
CA LEU A 120 -21.94 12.88 1.09
C LEU A 120 -22.99 13.89 1.51
N GLY A 121 -22.72 14.71 2.52
CA GLY A 121 -23.63 15.79 2.93
C GLY A 121 -23.96 16.76 1.79
N ILE A 122 -22.97 17.15 1.01
CA ILE A 122 -23.15 18.00 -0.18
C ILE A 122 -24.03 17.30 -1.22
N ILE A 123 -23.74 16.04 -1.53
CA ILE A 123 -24.48 15.26 -2.53
C ILE A 123 -25.95 15.08 -2.11
N TYR A 124 -26.19 14.73 -0.85
CA TYR A 124 -27.53 14.51 -0.33
C TYR A 124 -28.36 15.79 -0.38
N GLU A 125 -27.76 16.91 0.01
CA GLU A 125 -28.44 18.21 -0.06
C GLU A 125 -28.77 18.62 -1.51
N GLU A 126 -27.82 18.52 -2.43
CA GLU A 126 -27.99 18.88 -3.82
C GLU A 126 -29.05 18.03 -4.54
N ARG A 127 -29.13 16.73 -4.20
CA ARG A 127 -29.99 15.78 -4.92
C ARG A 127 -31.20 15.33 -4.13
N GLY A 128 -31.47 15.93 -2.98
CA GLY A 128 -32.65 15.63 -2.18
C GLY A 128 -32.66 14.23 -1.58
N LEU A 129 -31.50 13.67 -1.29
CA LEU A 129 -31.39 12.38 -0.61
C LEU A 129 -31.45 12.55 0.91
N THR A 130 -31.93 11.54 1.61
CA THR A 130 -32.00 11.51 3.06
C THR A 130 -31.33 10.25 3.62
N LEU A 131 -31.12 10.20 4.92
CA LEU A 131 -30.59 9.01 5.60
C LEU A 131 -31.53 7.80 5.49
N ARG A 132 -32.80 7.99 5.12
CA ARG A 132 -33.74 6.91 4.81
C ARG A 132 -33.40 6.22 3.49
N ASP A 133 -32.88 6.97 2.52
CA ASP A 133 -32.43 6.41 1.24
C ASP A 133 -31.17 5.56 1.46
N MET A 134 -30.21 6.09 2.19
CA MET A 134 -28.97 5.39 2.56
C MET A 134 -28.28 6.15 3.69
N THR A 135 -27.84 5.44 4.73
CA THR A 135 -27.01 6.05 5.78
C THR A 135 -25.61 6.34 5.22
N TYR A 136 -24.87 7.25 5.83
CA TYR A 136 -23.50 7.56 5.38
C TYR A 136 -22.58 6.35 5.50
N SER A 137 -22.72 5.55 6.56
CA SER A 137 -21.96 4.32 6.70
C SER A 137 -22.25 3.34 5.56
N ALA A 138 -23.52 3.13 5.23
CA ALA A 138 -23.89 2.28 4.09
C ALA A 138 -23.41 2.83 2.75
N ALA A 139 -23.43 4.16 2.59
CA ALA A 139 -22.92 4.81 1.39
C ALA A 139 -21.41 4.61 1.24
N ARG A 140 -20.64 4.76 2.31
CA ARG A 140 -19.19 4.48 2.28
C ARG A 140 -18.90 3.03 1.90
N ASP A 141 -19.64 2.10 2.47
CA ASP A 141 -19.49 0.67 2.14
C ASP A 141 -19.84 0.38 0.68
N MET A 142 -20.91 0.97 0.18
CA MET A 142 -21.34 0.83 -1.21
C MET A 142 -20.27 1.40 -2.17
N ILE A 143 -19.71 2.55 -1.87
CA ILE A 143 -18.63 3.15 -2.66
C ILE A 143 -17.42 2.22 -2.71
N GLU A 144 -16.99 1.70 -1.57
CA GLU A 144 -15.86 0.77 -1.50
C GLU A 144 -16.10 -0.49 -2.31
N ILE A 145 -17.27 -1.11 -2.17
CA ILE A 145 -17.64 -2.33 -2.91
C ILE A 145 -17.67 -2.07 -4.41
N ARG A 146 -18.24 -0.95 -4.84
CA ARG A 146 -18.26 -0.58 -6.27
C ARG A 146 -16.85 -0.37 -6.81
N LYS A 147 -16.01 0.35 -6.10
CA LYS A 147 -14.60 0.59 -6.51
C LYS A 147 -13.79 -0.70 -6.58
N LEU A 148 -14.02 -1.63 -5.69
CA LEU A 148 -13.25 -2.87 -5.64
C LEU A 148 -13.75 -3.93 -6.62
N PHE A 149 -15.07 -4.10 -6.76
CA PHE A 149 -15.63 -5.28 -7.41
C PHE A 149 -16.54 -5.00 -8.61
N LYS A 150 -17.37 -3.97 -8.58
CA LYS A 150 -18.36 -3.71 -9.64
C LYS A 150 -17.81 -2.81 -10.75
N GLU A 151 -17.06 -1.80 -10.39
CA GLU A 151 -16.46 -0.83 -11.30
C GLU A 151 -14.99 -0.63 -10.96
N PRO A 152 -14.16 -1.70 -11.05
CA PRO A 152 -12.78 -1.66 -10.61
C PRO A 152 -11.90 -0.70 -11.42
N GLU A 153 -12.36 -0.28 -12.60
CA GLU A 153 -11.66 0.68 -13.47
C GLU A 153 -12.15 2.13 -13.31
N TYR A 154 -12.94 2.43 -12.29
CA TYR A 154 -13.49 3.77 -12.02
C TYR A 154 -12.42 4.87 -12.00
N TYR A 155 -11.21 4.54 -11.57
CA TYR A 155 -10.10 5.49 -11.50
C TYR A 155 -9.71 6.06 -12.86
N LYS A 156 -9.92 5.31 -13.94
CA LYS A 156 -9.69 5.79 -15.31
C LYS A 156 -10.60 6.98 -15.62
N ASP A 157 -11.85 6.91 -15.19
CA ASP A 157 -12.80 8.03 -15.35
C ASP A 157 -12.35 9.24 -14.54
N MET A 158 -11.88 9.05 -13.31
CA MET A 158 -11.34 10.14 -12.50
C MET A 158 -10.13 10.82 -13.15
N ILE A 159 -9.26 10.05 -13.79
CA ILE A 159 -8.02 10.55 -14.39
C ILE A 159 -8.30 11.19 -15.77
N THR A 160 -9.10 10.54 -16.61
CA THR A 160 -9.24 10.89 -18.02
C THR A 160 -10.46 11.78 -18.36
N MET A 161 -11.52 11.72 -17.56
CA MET A 161 -12.70 12.55 -17.79
C MET A 161 -12.50 13.97 -17.27
N SER A 162 -13.08 14.94 -17.98
CA SER A 162 -13.15 16.29 -17.48
C SER A 162 -14.09 16.38 -16.27
N LEU A 163 -13.90 17.41 -15.46
CA LEU A 163 -14.77 17.67 -14.31
C LEU A 163 -16.23 17.85 -14.77
N ASP A 164 -16.45 18.52 -15.91
CA ASP A 164 -17.79 18.72 -16.47
C ASP A 164 -18.45 17.40 -16.89
N THR A 165 -17.69 16.47 -17.46
CA THR A 165 -18.21 15.15 -17.85
C THR A 165 -18.62 14.33 -16.62
N LEU A 166 -17.82 14.35 -15.55
CA LEU A 166 -18.18 13.70 -14.28
C LEU A 166 -19.42 14.34 -13.66
N ARG A 167 -19.53 15.67 -13.73
CA ARG A 167 -20.71 16.38 -13.25
C ARG A 167 -21.97 15.98 -14.02
N GLU A 168 -21.89 15.81 -15.33
CA GLU A 168 -23.01 15.34 -16.14
C GLU A 168 -23.47 13.95 -15.72
N LYS A 169 -22.54 13.02 -15.48
CA LYS A 169 -22.87 11.68 -14.97
C LYS A 169 -23.61 11.76 -13.63
N TYR A 170 -23.15 12.61 -12.75
CA TYR A 170 -23.77 12.85 -11.45
C TYR A 170 -25.20 13.40 -11.61
N GLU A 171 -25.37 14.41 -12.45
CA GLU A 171 -26.67 15.08 -12.66
C GLU A 171 -27.68 14.14 -13.35
N ARG A 172 -27.22 13.25 -14.22
CA ARG A 172 -28.09 12.29 -14.94
C ARG A 172 -28.43 11.04 -14.13
N ALA A 173 -27.70 10.76 -13.07
CA ALA A 173 -27.98 9.62 -12.21
C ALA A 173 -29.38 9.78 -11.56
N ASP A 174 -30.16 8.69 -11.51
CA ASP A 174 -31.53 8.70 -11.03
C ASP A 174 -31.80 7.73 -9.87
N THR A 175 -30.87 6.80 -9.60
CA THR A 175 -30.94 5.93 -8.41
C THR A 175 -30.07 6.48 -7.28
N ALA A 176 -30.44 6.21 -6.04
CA ALA A 176 -29.67 6.68 -4.88
C ALA A 176 -28.20 6.21 -4.96
N GLY A 177 -27.97 4.95 -5.31
CA GLY A 177 -26.63 4.40 -5.45
C GLY A 177 -25.79 5.11 -6.50
N ASP A 178 -26.34 5.34 -7.69
CA ASP A 178 -25.63 6.02 -8.78
C ASP A 178 -25.39 7.49 -8.47
N ILE A 179 -26.37 8.17 -7.89
CA ILE A 179 -26.22 9.57 -7.46
C ILE A 179 -25.06 9.71 -6.50
N ILE A 180 -25.02 8.85 -5.49
CA ILE A 180 -23.95 8.86 -4.47
C ILE A 180 -22.60 8.53 -5.10
N PHE A 181 -22.53 7.49 -5.90
CA PHE A 181 -21.26 7.04 -6.49
C PHE A 181 -20.66 8.07 -7.45
N TYR A 182 -21.43 8.53 -8.43
CA TYR A 182 -20.93 9.51 -9.40
C TYR A 182 -20.74 10.89 -8.77
N GLY A 183 -21.58 11.25 -7.80
CA GLY A 183 -21.39 12.47 -7.01
C GLY A 183 -20.10 12.44 -6.21
N TYR A 184 -19.77 11.29 -5.64
CA TYR A 184 -18.52 11.10 -4.90
C TYR A 184 -17.28 11.22 -5.81
N LEU A 185 -17.27 10.56 -6.97
CA LEU A 185 -16.18 10.70 -7.93
C LEU A 185 -16.01 12.15 -8.40
N TYR A 186 -17.11 12.84 -8.63
CA TYR A 186 -17.11 14.27 -8.99
C TYR A 186 -16.49 15.12 -7.88
N GLN A 187 -16.91 14.92 -6.63
CA GLN A 187 -16.38 15.66 -5.48
C GLN A 187 -14.89 15.36 -5.24
N GLU A 188 -14.48 14.11 -5.37
CA GLU A 188 -13.07 13.74 -5.26
C GLU A 188 -12.20 14.48 -6.28
N LYS A 189 -12.61 14.48 -7.54
CA LYS A 189 -11.85 15.19 -8.59
C LYS A 189 -11.87 16.70 -8.39
N LYS A 190 -13.00 17.25 -7.98
CA LYS A 190 -13.15 18.69 -7.74
C LYS A 190 -12.20 19.23 -6.67
N CYS A 191 -11.98 18.47 -5.59
CA CYS A 191 -11.09 18.89 -4.50
C CYS A 191 -9.70 18.25 -4.57
N PHE A 192 -9.40 17.49 -5.63
CA PHE A 192 -8.18 16.69 -5.73
C PHE A 192 -7.99 15.77 -4.51
N GLY A 193 -9.06 15.11 -4.10
CA GLY A 193 -9.06 14.16 -3.01
C GLY A 193 -8.90 12.73 -3.50
N LEU A 194 -8.20 11.92 -2.73
CA LEU A 194 -8.01 10.50 -2.99
C LEU A 194 -8.30 9.70 -1.72
N ASP A 195 -9.12 8.68 -1.82
CA ASP A 195 -9.31 7.71 -0.75
C ASP A 195 -8.26 6.58 -0.84
N TYR A 196 -8.30 5.64 0.10
CA TYR A 196 -7.29 4.58 0.16
C TYR A 196 -7.27 3.70 -1.09
N ASN A 197 -8.44 3.39 -1.68
CA ASN A 197 -8.49 2.62 -2.93
C ASN A 197 -7.81 3.36 -4.08
N ASP A 198 -8.04 4.68 -4.16
CA ASP A 198 -7.48 5.52 -5.21
C ASP A 198 -5.96 5.57 -5.14
N LEU A 199 -5.39 5.62 -3.93
CA LEU A 199 -3.94 5.73 -3.73
C LEU A 199 -3.19 4.59 -4.43
N ILE A 200 -3.61 3.35 -4.25
CA ILE A 200 -2.96 2.20 -4.88
C ILE A 200 -3.27 2.17 -6.38
N LYS A 201 -4.51 2.39 -6.77
CA LYS A 201 -4.92 2.34 -8.17
C LYS A 201 -4.29 3.42 -9.02
N PHE A 202 -4.17 4.63 -8.50
CA PHE A 202 -3.48 5.72 -9.19
C PHE A 202 -1.99 5.44 -9.34
N SER A 203 -1.36 4.89 -8.31
CA SER A 203 0.06 4.49 -8.37
C SER A 203 0.29 3.41 -9.42
N LEU A 204 -0.52 2.36 -9.43
CA LEU A 204 -0.45 1.30 -10.45
C LEU A 204 -0.68 1.83 -11.86
N TYR A 205 -1.64 2.73 -12.03
CA TYR A 205 -1.91 3.37 -13.31
C TYR A 205 -0.69 4.17 -13.82
N ILE A 206 -0.07 4.95 -12.95
CA ILE A 206 1.15 5.70 -13.30
C ILE A 206 2.25 4.75 -13.75
N PHE A 207 2.49 3.68 -13.02
CA PHE A 207 3.53 2.70 -13.36
C PHE A 207 3.23 1.95 -14.66
N GLU A 208 1.98 1.70 -14.98
CA GLU A 208 1.58 1.08 -16.23
C GLU A 208 1.74 2.04 -17.43
N GLN A 209 1.33 3.29 -17.28
CA GLN A 209 1.30 4.26 -18.38
C GLN A 209 2.62 5.02 -18.58
N HIS A 210 3.48 5.08 -17.57
CA HIS A 210 4.72 5.86 -17.58
C HIS A 210 5.92 4.99 -17.22
N GLU A 211 6.54 4.40 -18.24
CA GLU A 211 7.69 3.50 -18.06
C GLU A 211 8.86 4.17 -17.33
N ASP A 212 9.13 5.43 -17.65
CA ASP A 212 10.20 6.21 -17.02
C ASP A 212 9.99 6.38 -15.51
N ILE A 213 8.76 6.63 -15.08
CA ILE A 213 8.41 6.74 -13.66
C ILE A 213 8.50 5.37 -12.98
N ARG A 214 7.98 4.32 -13.63
CA ARG A 214 8.09 2.95 -13.12
C ARG A 214 9.54 2.54 -12.92
N LEU A 215 10.40 2.74 -13.91
CA LEU A 215 11.83 2.41 -13.83
C LEU A 215 12.54 3.21 -12.74
N LYS A 216 12.22 4.49 -12.59
CA LYS A 216 12.78 5.32 -11.52
C LYS A 216 12.52 4.71 -10.14
N TRP A 217 11.28 4.31 -9.86
CA TRP A 217 10.93 3.71 -8.57
C TRP A 217 11.49 2.30 -8.43
N GLN A 218 11.45 1.47 -9.46
CA GLN A 218 12.03 0.13 -9.46
C GLN A 218 13.53 0.15 -9.19
N GLN A 219 14.25 1.07 -9.81
CA GLN A 219 15.71 1.20 -9.62
C GLN A 219 16.05 1.77 -8.24
N ARG A 220 15.25 2.70 -7.74
CA ARG A 220 15.44 3.29 -6.40
C ARG A 220 15.29 2.26 -5.29
N LEU A 221 14.28 1.40 -5.40
CA LEU A 221 13.97 0.41 -4.35
C LEU A 221 14.79 -0.85 -4.54
N GLU A 222 16.04 -0.80 -4.09
CA GLU A 222 16.97 -1.91 -4.21
C GLU A 222 16.57 -3.12 -3.36
N TYR A 223 15.93 -2.88 -2.21
CA TYR A 223 15.48 -3.91 -1.26
C TYR A 223 14.08 -3.60 -0.78
N ILE A 224 13.23 -4.61 -0.81
CA ILE A 224 11.83 -4.52 -0.38
C ILE A 224 11.57 -5.58 0.68
N MET A 225 10.98 -5.16 1.80
CA MET A 225 10.57 -6.03 2.89
C MET A 225 9.09 -5.82 3.19
N ILE A 226 8.33 -6.90 3.33
CA ILE A 226 6.90 -6.84 3.65
C ILE A 226 6.60 -7.71 4.85
N ASP A 227 6.10 -7.09 5.91
CA ASP A 227 5.63 -7.77 7.11
C ASP A 227 4.16 -8.16 6.96
N GLU A 228 3.69 -9.08 7.79
CA GLU A 228 2.30 -9.56 7.81
C GLU A 228 1.79 -9.97 6.41
N PHE A 229 2.62 -10.68 5.66
CA PHE A 229 2.33 -11.01 4.25
C PHE A 229 1.09 -11.88 4.07
N GLN A 230 0.64 -12.60 5.11
CA GLN A 230 -0.60 -13.36 5.09
C GLN A 230 -1.85 -12.47 4.87
N ASP A 231 -1.74 -11.18 5.15
CA ASP A 231 -2.85 -10.21 5.04
C ASP A 231 -2.85 -9.41 3.73
N ILE A 232 -1.96 -9.73 2.79
CA ILE A 232 -1.87 -9.01 1.51
C ILE A 232 -3.08 -9.27 0.62
N ASP A 233 -3.60 -8.22 -0.02
CA ASP A 233 -4.65 -8.33 -1.03
C ASP A 233 -4.08 -8.31 -2.45
N ALA A 234 -4.95 -8.51 -3.45
CA ALA A 234 -4.53 -8.61 -4.85
C ALA A 234 -3.88 -7.32 -5.39
N LEU A 235 -4.38 -6.15 -5.01
CA LEU A 235 -3.80 -4.86 -5.46
C LEU A 235 -2.45 -4.59 -4.82
N GLN A 236 -2.32 -4.88 -3.55
CA GLN A 236 -1.06 -4.77 -2.82
C GLN A 236 -0.01 -5.72 -3.39
N TYR A 237 -0.42 -6.94 -3.71
CA TYR A 237 0.44 -7.94 -4.36
C TYR A 237 0.91 -7.47 -5.73
N GLU A 238 0.01 -6.93 -6.56
CA GLU A 238 0.34 -6.38 -7.87
C GLU A 238 1.34 -5.22 -7.75
N LEU A 239 1.15 -4.31 -6.80
CA LEU A 239 2.09 -3.23 -6.54
C LEU A 239 3.46 -3.76 -6.15
N MET A 240 3.52 -4.74 -5.28
CA MET A 240 4.77 -5.41 -4.89
C MET A 240 5.49 -6.02 -6.09
N GLU A 241 4.76 -6.74 -6.94
CA GLU A 241 5.34 -7.36 -8.15
C GLU A 241 5.96 -6.31 -9.08
N VAL A 242 5.27 -5.18 -9.27
CA VAL A 242 5.82 -4.07 -10.06
C VAL A 242 7.09 -3.53 -9.44
N LEU A 243 7.06 -3.22 -8.15
CA LEU A 243 8.17 -2.55 -7.47
C LEU A 243 9.43 -3.42 -7.40
N CYS A 244 9.33 -4.72 -7.25
CA CYS A 244 10.48 -5.62 -7.20
C CYS A 244 11.01 -6.04 -8.58
N GLY A 245 10.41 -5.57 -9.66
CA GLY A 245 10.68 -6.06 -11.02
C GLY A 245 12.06 -5.75 -11.57
N TYR A 246 12.82 -4.82 -11.01
CA TYR A 246 14.16 -4.48 -11.48
C TYR A 246 15.26 -5.21 -10.68
N HIS A 247 15.31 -5.05 -9.37
CA HIS A 247 16.37 -5.63 -8.53
C HIS A 247 16.09 -7.06 -8.09
N GLY A 248 14.83 -7.44 -7.93
CA GLY A 248 14.45 -8.79 -7.51
C GLY A 248 14.88 -9.14 -6.08
N ASN A 249 15.03 -8.16 -5.20
CA ASN A 249 15.37 -8.37 -3.80
C ASN A 249 14.13 -8.15 -2.94
N LEU A 250 13.37 -9.20 -2.73
CA LEU A 250 12.10 -9.18 -2.04
C LEU A 250 12.11 -10.15 -0.86
N PHE A 251 11.92 -9.59 0.33
CA PHE A 251 11.83 -10.33 1.58
C PHE A 251 10.39 -10.22 2.12
N ILE A 252 9.75 -11.35 2.31
CA ILE A 252 8.41 -11.40 2.90
C ILE A 252 8.42 -12.22 4.17
N VAL A 253 7.62 -11.82 5.14
CA VAL A 253 7.43 -12.55 6.38
C VAL A 253 5.96 -12.57 6.74
N GLY A 254 5.47 -13.72 7.15
CA GLY A 254 4.08 -13.89 7.55
C GLY A 254 3.86 -15.16 8.37
N ASP A 255 2.71 -15.18 9.01
CA ASP A 255 2.20 -16.31 9.76
C ASP A 255 0.90 -16.79 9.09
N PRO A 256 0.88 -17.98 8.46
CA PRO A 256 -0.33 -18.47 7.80
C PRO A 256 -1.51 -18.71 8.75
N ASP A 257 -1.24 -18.83 10.05
CA ASP A 257 -2.26 -19.06 11.07
C ASP A 257 -2.88 -17.78 11.64
N GLN A 258 -2.36 -16.59 11.27
CA GLN A 258 -2.79 -15.28 11.77
C GLN A 258 -3.46 -14.42 10.70
N THR A 259 -4.35 -14.97 9.89
CA THR A 259 -5.05 -14.20 8.85
C THR A 259 -6.27 -13.49 9.47
N ILE A 260 -6.26 -12.15 9.53
CA ILE A 260 -7.31 -11.35 10.16
C ILE A 260 -8.12 -10.47 9.19
N TYR A 261 -7.64 -10.22 7.99
CA TYR A 261 -8.28 -9.34 7.00
C TYR A 261 -8.85 -10.06 5.79
N THR A 262 -9.24 -11.33 5.92
CA THR A 262 -9.83 -12.12 4.83
C THR A 262 -11.06 -11.48 4.21
N TRP A 263 -11.86 -10.79 5.02
CA TRP A 263 -13.07 -10.09 4.59
C TRP A 263 -12.77 -8.85 3.72
N ARG A 264 -11.52 -8.33 3.75
CA ARG A 264 -11.05 -7.25 2.87
C ARG A 264 -10.36 -7.77 1.61
N GLY A 265 -10.40 -9.06 1.33
CA GLY A 265 -9.76 -9.66 0.18
C GLY A 265 -8.33 -10.13 0.43
N ALA A 266 -7.87 -10.17 1.68
CA ALA A 266 -6.60 -10.78 2.05
C ALA A 266 -6.59 -12.26 1.66
N ASN A 267 -5.48 -12.72 1.07
CA ASN A 267 -5.35 -14.08 0.57
C ASN A 267 -4.04 -14.71 1.04
N VAL A 268 -4.15 -15.64 1.98
CA VAL A 268 -2.99 -16.38 2.52
C VAL A 268 -2.24 -17.20 1.46
N LYS A 269 -2.88 -17.51 0.35
CA LYS A 269 -2.23 -18.24 -0.76
C LYS A 269 -1.03 -17.51 -1.34
N TYR A 270 -1.00 -16.20 -1.32
CA TYR A 270 0.16 -15.43 -1.76
C TYR A 270 1.41 -15.77 -0.93
N LEU A 271 1.25 -15.96 0.37
CA LEU A 271 2.33 -16.42 1.24
C LEU A 271 2.70 -17.89 0.98
N LEU A 272 1.72 -18.77 0.91
CA LEU A 272 1.92 -20.20 0.76
C LEU A 272 2.50 -20.59 -0.61
N ASP A 273 2.07 -19.91 -1.67
CA ASP A 273 2.45 -20.21 -3.05
C ASP A 273 3.59 -19.32 -3.56
N PHE A 274 4.22 -18.53 -2.70
CA PHE A 274 5.27 -17.59 -3.06
C PHE A 274 6.41 -18.25 -3.85
N ASP A 275 6.84 -19.44 -3.44
CA ASP A 275 7.89 -20.22 -4.09
C ASP A 275 7.46 -20.86 -5.42
N LYS A 276 6.17 -20.87 -5.73
CA LYS A 276 5.66 -21.31 -7.03
C LYS A 276 5.65 -20.17 -8.06
N VAL A 277 5.61 -18.93 -7.60
CA VAL A 277 5.55 -17.73 -8.45
C VAL A 277 6.94 -17.16 -8.71
N PHE A 278 7.78 -17.10 -7.68
CA PHE A 278 9.12 -16.55 -7.77
C PHE A 278 10.18 -17.65 -7.84
N LEU A 279 11.28 -17.36 -8.57
CA LEU A 279 12.36 -18.34 -8.77
C LEU A 279 13.36 -18.33 -7.62
N ASN A 280 13.87 -19.52 -7.27
CA ASN A 280 14.95 -19.67 -6.30
C ASN A 280 14.65 -19.05 -4.93
N VAL A 281 13.42 -19.22 -4.45
CA VAL A 281 12.99 -18.69 -3.16
C VAL A 281 13.71 -19.43 -2.04
N GLN A 282 14.37 -18.67 -1.16
CA GLN A 282 14.87 -19.19 0.11
C GLN A 282 13.76 -19.08 1.15
N THR A 283 13.39 -20.20 1.77
CA THR A 283 12.39 -20.23 2.85
C THR A 283 13.08 -20.44 4.19
N ILE A 284 12.75 -19.58 5.15
CA ILE A 284 13.27 -19.62 6.52
C ILE A 284 12.11 -19.84 7.47
N MET A 285 12.25 -20.82 8.35
CA MET A 285 11.24 -21.12 9.38
C MET A 285 11.69 -20.51 10.71
N MET A 286 10.87 -19.65 11.25
CA MET A 286 11.12 -18.99 12.55
C MET A 286 10.15 -19.41 13.62
#